data_4386ebeb3393a1340814116c5a39214d
#
_entry.id   4386ebeb3393a1340814116c5a39214d
#
_cell.length_a   1.000
_cell.length_b   1.000
_cell.length_c   1.000
_cell.angle_alpha   90.00
_cell.angle_beta   90.00
_cell.angle_gamma   90.00
#
_symmetry.space_group_name_H-M   'P 1'
#
loop_
_entity.id
_entity.type
_entity.pdbx_description
1 polymer ?
#
loop_
_entity_poly.entity_id
_entity_poly.type
_entity_poly.pdbx_seq_one_letter_code
_entity_poly.pdbx_strand_id
1 'polypeptide(L)'
;REILVRIFSAIFLSMCTGSCMFVFWMALRKFFADKIRPKVYDLILKIILIAYYVPAGYLLVNIFFDNGYVFDFTGTIINVFYAIALFWLAGAIATVLKFGERTFRIRREKERCFPCKMYVQKIFEDCKRELGIRRSIEVLQGYRIQIPMTAGILKPCVFLPVEDMEEEQLKTCIYHELTHYKKHDIFWNYIACLMVCIHWYCPWIRTVFRKNDEWSEVICDLSAIGYVGSAKRYFTTIFEMSQKSQGIKAYRAACLF
;
A
#
# COMPACT_ATOMS: atom_id res chain seq x y z
N ARG A 1 -32.31 8.61 -4.10
CA ARG A 1 -31.71 8.56 -5.45
C ARG A 1 -30.70 9.67 -5.63
N GLU A 2 -31.09 10.94 -5.44
CA GLU A 2 -30.22 12.11 -5.61
C GLU A 2 -28.94 12.05 -4.77
N ILE A 3 -29.03 11.69 -3.49
CA ILE A 3 -27.86 11.58 -2.61
C ILE A 3 -26.82 10.61 -3.19
N LEU A 4 -27.24 9.43 -3.66
CA LEU A 4 -26.33 8.44 -4.22
C LEU A 4 -25.67 8.94 -5.51
N VAL A 5 -26.43 9.64 -6.37
CA VAL A 5 -25.91 10.24 -7.61
C VAL A 5 -24.91 11.35 -7.29
N ARG A 6 -25.17 12.21 -6.32
CA ARG A 6 -24.24 13.27 -5.87
C ARG A 6 -22.94 12.69 -5.30
N ILE A 7 -23.04 11.64 -4.46
CA ILE A 7 -21.86 10.93 -3.93
C ILE A 7 -21.04 10.33 -5.07
N PHE A 8 -21.68 9.64 -6.00
CA PHE A 8 -20.99 9.06 -7.16
C PHE A 8 -20.32 10.13 -8.02
N SER A 9 -20.99 11.24 -8.28
CA SER A 9 -20.44 12.37 -9.07
C SER A 9 -19.21 12.99 -8.37
N ALA A 10 -19.25 13.17 -7.06
CA ALA A 10 -18.11 13.67 -6.30
C ALA A 10 -16.92 12.71 -6.37
N ILE A 11 -17.16 11.41 -6.25
CA ILE A 11 -16.14 10.36 -6.38
C ILE A 11 -15.58 10.30 -7.80
N PHE A 12 -16.42 10.42 -8.81
CA PHE A 12 -15.99 10.45 -10.21
C PHE A 12 -15.06 11.65 -10.50
N LEU A 13 -15.42 12.83 -10.02
CA LEU A 13 -14.59 14.02 -10.17
C LEU A 13 -13.25 13.91 -9.38
N SER A 14 -13.26 13.31 -8.20
CA SER A 14 -12.00 13.04 -7.47
C SER A 14 -11.10 12.06 -8.22
N MET A 15 -11.69 11.07 -8.89
CA MET A 15 -10.95 10.18 -9.79
C MET A 15 -10.29 10.94 -10.94
N CYS A 16 -11.01 11.85 -11.58
CA CYS A 16 -10.48 12.65 -12.68
C CYS A 16 -9.29 13.51 -12.22
N THR A 17 -9.45 14.23 -11.09
CA THR A 17 -8.35 15.05 -10.52
C THR A 17 -7.13 14.22 -10.14
N GLY A 18 -7.31 13.13 -9.43
CA GLY A 18 -6.22 12.22 -9.07
C GLY A 18 -5.52 11.62 -10.29
N SER A 19 -6.29 11.23 -11.31
CA SER A 19 -5.73 10.68 -12.56
C SER A 19 -4.94 11.73 -13.36
N CYS A 20 -5.42 12.97 -13.44
CA CYS A 20 -4.67 14.08 -14.07
C CYS A 20 -3.35 14.34 -13.33
N MET A 21 -3.38 14.39 -12.01
CA MET A 21 -2.16 14.54 -11.20
C MET A 21 -1.17 13.39 -11.42
N PHE A 22 -1.67 12.16 -11.51
CA PHE A 22 -0.83 10.99 -11.76
C PHE A 22 -0.19 11.01 -13.16
N VAL A 23 -0.95 11.34 -14.20
CA VAL A 23 -0.43 11.47 -15.57
C VAL A 23 0.63 12.58 -15.65
N PHE A 24 0.36 13.74 -15.01
CA PHE A 24 1.33 14.82 -14.91
C PHE A 24 2.61 14.39 -14.19
N TRP A 25 2.49 13.67 -13.06
CA TRP A 25 3.64 13.10 -12.36
C TRP A 25 4.44 12.14 -13.24
N MET A 26 3.77 11.26 -14.01
CA MET A 26 4.45 10.36 -14.94
C MET A 26 5.23 11.11 -16.02
N ALA A 27 4.66 12.20 -16.54
CA ALA A 27 5.34 13.07 -17.51
C ALA A 27 6.57 13.75 -16.89
N LEU A 28 6.42 14.35 -15.71
CA LEU A 28 7.53 14.97 -14.97
C LEU A 28 8.65 13.97 -14.69
N ARG A 29 8.31 12.76 -14.28
CA ARG A 29 9.30 11.72 -14.02
C ARG A 29 10.15 11.40 -15.25
N LYS A 30 9.55 11.38 -16.45
CA LYS A 30 10.28 11.13 -17.70
C LYS A 30 11.39 12.18 -17.96
N PHE A 31 11.15 13.43 -17.56
CA PHE A 31 12.10 14.54 -17.77
C PHE A 31 13.09 14.75 -16.61
N PHE A 32 12.73 14.32 -15.39
CA PHE A 32 13.48 14.61 -14.17
C PHE A 32 13.91 13.38 -13.39
N ALA A 33 13.90 12.17 -14.01
CA ALA A 33 14.14 10.90 -13.33
C ALA A 33 15.41 10.89 -12.47
N ASP A 34 16.50 11.43 -12.98
CA ASP A 34 17.83 11.41 -12.33
C ASP A 34 18.08 12.60 -11.39
N LYS A 35 17.16 13.58 -11.35
CA LYS A 35 17.34 14.83 -10.59
C LYS A 35 16.58 14.86 -9.27
N ILE A 36 15.56 14.02 -9.11
CA ILE A 36 14.67 14.05 -7.95
C ILE A 36 14.99 12.88 -7.01
N ARG A 37 15.13 13.19 -5.72
CA ARG A 37 15.40 12.18 -4.69
C ARG A 37 14.24 11.20 -4.55
N PRO A 38 14.49 9.89 -4.31
CA PRO A 38 13.45 8.86 -4.13
C PRO A 38 12.36 9.24 -3.10
N LYS A 39 12.74 9.86 -1.99
CA LYS A 39 11.80 10.34 -0.95
C LYS A 39 10.77 11.34 -1.47
N VAL A 40 11.15 12.16 -2.46
CA VAL A 40 10.23 13.16 -3.05
C VAL A 40 9.22 12.46 -3.95
N TYR A 41 9.64 11.45 -4.70
CA TYR A 41 8.72 10.63 -5.50
C TYR A 41 7.69 9.92 -4.65
N ASP A 42 8.09 9.30 -3.55
CA ASP A 42 7.20 8.66 -2.59
C ASP A 42 6.20 9.66 -2.00
N LEU A 43 6.66 10.84 -1.60
CA LEU A 43 5.79 11.90 -1.08
C LEU A 43 4.76 12.35 -2.11
N ILE A 44 5.16 12.58 -3.36
CA ILE A 44 4.25 12.99 -4.43
C ILE A 44 3.18 11.91 -4.67
N LEU A 45 3.56 10.63 -4.67
CA LEU A 45 2.60 9.54 -4.83
C LEU A 45 1.60 9.48 -3.67
N LYS A 46 2.03 9.73 -2.44
CA LYS A 46 1.13 9.83 -1.28
C LYS A 46 0.17 11.01 -1.40
N ILE A 47 0.63 12.15 -1.91
CA ILE A 47 -0.23 13.30 -2.21
C ILE A 47 -1.26 12.93 -3.29
N ILE A 48 -0.85 12.24 -4.36
CA ILE A 48 -1.76 11.76 -5.40
C ILE A 48 -2.79 10.79 -4.81
N LEU A 49 -2.38 9.86 -3.93
CA LEU A 49 -3.31 8.97 -3.23
C LEU A 49 -4.38 9.76 -2.46
N ILE A 50 -3.97 10.80 -1.74
CA ILE A 50 -4.89 11.68 -1.01
C ILE A 50 -5.83 12.41 -1.96
N ALA A 51 -5.33 12.87 -3.12
CA ALA A 51 -6.13 13.60 -4.11
C ALA A 51 -7.30 12.75 -4.66
N TYR A 52 -7.19 11.44 -4.72
CA TYR A 52 -8.30 10.56 -5.07
C TYR A 52 -9.41 10.52 -4.03
N TYR A 53 -9.14 10.89 -2.76
CA TYR A 53 -10.16 10.97 -1.70
C TYR A 53 -10.80 12.34 -1.59
N VAL A 54 -10.07 13.39 -2.02
CA VAL A 54 -10.57 14.76 -1.90
C VAL A 54 -11.37 15.11 -3.16
N PRO A 55 -12.66 15.39 -3.04
CA PRO A 55 -13.50 15.78 -4.19
C PRO A 55 -13.23 17.23 -4.61
N ALA A 56 -11.96 17.59 -4.82
CA ALA A 56 -11.54 18.96 -5.14
C ALA A 56 -12.22 19.46 -6.42
N GLY A 57 -12.34 18.61 -7.44
CA GLY A 57 -13.07 18.98 -8.67
C GLY A 57 -14.54 19.28 -8.42
N TYR A 58 -15.19 18.48 -7.56
CA TYR A 58 -16.59 18.73 -7.17
C TYR A 58 -16.75 20.04 -6.40
N LEU A 59 -15.84 20.32 -5.46
CA LEU A 59 -15.85 21.56 -4.70
C LEU A 59 -15.59 22.79 -5.59
N LEU A 60 -14.61 22.71 -6.49
CA LEU A 60 -14.33 23.78 -7.45
C LEU A 60 -15.53 24.07 -8.36
N VAL A 61 -16.13 23.02 -8.92
CA VAL A 61 -17.31 23.17 -9.77
C VAL A 61 -18.46 23.83 -9.00
N ASN A 62 -18.73 23.44 -7.76
CA ASN A 62 -19.76 24.09 -6.95
C ASN A 62 -19.44 25.55 -6.61
N ILE A 63 -18.16 25.93 -6.44
CA ILE A 63 -17.75 27.30 -6.15
C ILE A 63 -17.90 28.18 -7.40
N PHE A 64 -17.48 27.70 -8.58
CA PHE A 64 -17.45 28.50 -9.80
C PHE A 64 -18.80 28.60 -10.51
N PHE A 65 -19.68 27.62 -10.36
CA PHE A 65 -20.97 27.56 -11.04
C PHE A 65 -22.17 27.87 -10.16
N ASP A 66 -21.94 28.50 -9.03
CA ASP A 66 -22.91 28.99 -8.06
C ASP A 66 -24.20 28.14 -7.91
N ASN A 67 -24.29 27.50 -6.75
CA ASN A 67 -25.51 26.93 -6.21
C ASN A 67 -26.15 25.70 -6.89
N GLY A 68 -25.40 24.62 -7.09
CA GLY A 68 -26.02 23.29 -7.18
C GLY A 68 -26.58 22.86 -8.52
N TYR A 69 -26.53 23.70 -9.56
CA TYR A 69 -27.04 23.37 -10.90
C TYR A 69 -26.18 22.39 -11.69
N VAL A 70 -24.93 22.14 -11.28
CA VAL A 70 -24.00 21.27 -12.03
C VAL A 70 -24.48 19.82 -12.12
N PHE A 71 -25.37 19.42 -11.23
CA PHE A 71 -25.92 18.07 -11.19
C PHE A 71 -27.42 18.06 -10.85
N ASP A 72 -28.18 18.99 -11.43
CA ASP A 72 -29.66 18.92 -11.39
C ASP A 72 -30.14 17.92 -12.44
N PHE A 73 -30.17 16.66 -12.03
CA PHE A 73 -30.62 15.58 -12.88
C PHE A 73 -32.13 15.42 -12.75
N THR A 74 -32.88 15.80 -13.78
CA THR A 74 -34.34 15.63 -13.81
C THR A 74 -34.76 14.45 -14.70
N GLY A 75 -35.90 13.85 -14.40
CA GLY A 75 -36.57 12.88 -15.24
C GLY A 75 -35.76 11.60 -15.53
N THR A 76 -35.68 11.20 -16.80
CA THR A 76 -35.04 9.98 -17.26
C THR A 76 -33.51 9.97 -16.97
N ILE A 77 -32.89 11.15 -17.03
CA ILE A 77 -31.43 11.29 -16.80
C ILE A 77 -31.05 10.84 -15.39
N ILE A 78 -31.79 11.23 -14.38
CA ILE A 78 -31.50 10.81 -12.99
C ILE A 78 -31.58 9.28 -12.81
N ASN A 79 -32.49 8.61 -13.52
CA ASN A 79 -32.63 7.16 -13.43
C ASN A 79 -31.42 6.44 -14.03
N VAL A 80 -30.85 6.96 -15.15
CA VAL A 80 -29.62 6.41 -15.77
C VAL A 80 -28.45 6.58 -14.84
N PHE A 81 -28.23 7.79 -14.30
CA PHE A 81 -27.13 8.03 -13.36
C PHE A 81 -27.28 7.23 -12.07
N TYR A 82 -28.51 7.03 -11.61
CA TYR A 82 -28.79 6.18 -10.45
C TYR A 82 -28.42 4.71 -10.73
N ALA A 83 -28.77 4.18 -11.91
CA ALA A 83 -28.38 2.83 -12.31
C ALA A 83 -26.84 2.66 -12.38
N ILE A 84 -26.14 3.67 -12.94
CA ILE A 84 -24.66 3.70 -12.97
C ILE A 84 -24.10 3.73 -11.55
N ALA A 85 -24.67 4.54 -10.66
CA ALA A 85 -24.22 4.64 -9.27
C ALA A 85 -24.46 3.34 -8.48
N LEU A 86 -25.55 2.63 -8.76
CA LEU A 86 -25.79 1.28 -8.19
C LEU A 86 -24.77 0.25 -8.70
N PHE A 87 -24.49 0.28 -10.00
CA PHE A 87 -23.45 -0.60 -10.58
C PHE A 87 -22.09 -0.32 -9.95
N TRP A 88 -21.72 0.96 -9.81
CA TRP A 88 -20.52 1.37 -9.11
C TRP A 88 -20.48 0.85 -7.68
N LEU A 89 -21.57 1.00 -6.93
CA LEU A 89 -21.67 0.55 -5.54
C LEU A 89 -21.50 -0.97 -5.42
N ALA A 90 -22.13 -1.74 -6.31
CA ALA A 90 -21.98 -3.19 -6.36
C ALA A 90 -20.52 -3.62 -6.60
N GLY A 91 -19.83 -2.98 -7.54
CA GLY A 91 -18.40 -3.21 -7.79
C GLY A 91 -17.50 -2.81 -6.62
N ALA A 92 -17.79 -1.70 -5.95
CA ALA A 92 -17.08 -1.27 -4.75
C ALA A 92 -17.25 -2.29 -3.61
N ILE A 93 -18.46 -2.76 -3.37
CA ILE A 93 -18.75 -3.82 -2.36
C ILE A 93 -17.98 -5.10 -2.71
N ALA A 94 -18.01 -5.55 -3.97
CA ALA A 94 -17.31 -6.76 -4.41
C ALA A 94 -15.80 -6.65 -4.19
N THR A 95 -15.20 -5.49 -4.45
CA THR A 95 -13.76 -5.27 -4.22
C THR A 95 -13.42 -5.17 -2.74
N VAL A 96 -14.26 -4.55 -1.92
CA VAL A 96 -14.11 -4.53 -0.45
C VAL A 96 -14.18 -5.95 0.13
N LEU A 97 -15.12 -6.79 -0.34
CA LEU A 97 -15.23 -8.18 0.12
C LEU A 97 -13.97 -8.98 -0.22
N LYS A 98 -13.43 -8.85 -1.44
CA LYS A 98 -12.15 -9.48 -1.82
C LYS A 98 -11.00 -9.01 -0.93
N PHE A 99 -10.94 -7.72 -0.63
CA PHE A 99 -9.92 -7.17 0.26
C PHE A 99 -10.09 -7.68 1.70
N GLY A 100 -11.34 -7.78 2.19
CA GLY A 100 -11.68 -8.34 3.50
C GLY A 100 -11.25 -9.81 3.63
N GLU A 101 -11.56 -10.63 2.62
CA GLU A 101 -11.14 -12.05 2.56
C GLU A 101 -9.62 -12.19 2.69
N ARG A 102 -8.89 -11.30 2.02
CA ARG A 102 -7.43 -11.28 2.06
C ARG A 102 -6.91 -10.91 3.45
N THR A 103 -7.44 -9.87 4.07
CA THR A 103 -7.08 -9.46 5.44
C THR A 103 -7.37 -10.61 6.42
N PHE A 104 -8.47 -11.32 6.22
CA PHE A 104 -8.83 -12.49 7.01
C PHE A 104 -7.85 -13.66 6.81
N ARG A 105 -7.32 -13.87 5.60
CA ARG A 105 -6.26 -14.86 5.33
C ARG A 105 -4.99 -14.56 6.13
N ILE A 106 -4.52 -13.31 6.13
CA ILE A 106 -3.35 -12.89 6.91
C ILE A 106 -3.57 -13.16 8.40
N ARG A 107 -4.77 -12.85 8.91
CA ARG A 107 -5.12 -13.14 10.30
C ARG A 107 -5.10 -14.64 10.62
N ARG A 108 -5.62 -15.48 9.73
CA ARG A 108 -5.55 -16.94 9.87
C ARG A 108 -4.11 -17.47 9.85
N GLU A 109 -3.25 -16.93 8.99
CA GLU A 109 -1.84 -17.33 8.99
C GLU A 109 -1.15 -16.91 10.29
N LYS A 110 -1.49 -15.75 10.87
CA LYS A 110 -1.01 -15.36 12.19
C LYS A 110 -1.33 -16.38 13.29
N GLU A 111 -2.53 -16.94 13.29
CA GLU A 111 -2.97 -17.96 14.26
C GLU A 111 -2.18 -19.28 14.15
N ARG A 112 -1.52 -19.52 13.01
CA ARG A 112 -0.68 -20.71 12.76
C ARG A 112 0.80 -20.49 13.04
N CYS A 113 1.16 -19.25 13.31
CA CYS A 113 2.53 -18.88 13.65
C CYS A 113 2.78 -19.06 15.14
N PHE A 114 4.03 -19.20 15.49
CA PHE A 114 4.50 -19.41 16.87
C PHE A 114 5.63 -18.43 17.18
N PRO A 115 5.92 -18.21 18.49
CA PRO A 115 7.00 -17.33 18.90
C PRO A 115 8.36 -17.77 18.35
N CYS A 116 9.18 -16.82 17.95
CA CYS A 116 10.54 -17.08 17.48
C CYS A 116 11.43 -17.65 18.59
N LYS A 117 12.51 -18.34 18.20
CA LYS A 117 13.58 -18.76 19.11
C LYS A 117 14.16 -17.54 19.86
N MET A 118 14.65 -17.74 21.10
CA MET A 118 15.16 -16.67 21.96
C MET A 118 16.22 -15.79 21.29
N TYR A 119 17.14 -16.40 20.53
CA TYR A 119 18.19 -15.64 19.84
C TYR A 119 17.63 -14.72 18.75
N VAL A 120 16.59 -15.16 18.01
CA VAL A 120 15.91 -14.35 16.99
C VAL A 120 15.19 -13.16 17.62
N GLN A 121 14.52 -13.40 18.76
CA GLN A 121 13.85 -12.33 19.52
C GLN A 121 14.87 -11.29 20.01
N LYS A 122 16.02 -11.72 20.50
CA LYS A 122 17.09 -10.82 20.94
C LYS A 122 17.59 -9.94 19.79
N ILE A 123 17.93 -10.55 18.65
CA ILE A 123 18.35 -9.82 17.44
C ILE A 123 17.27 -8.82 16.99
N PHE A 124 16.00 -9.24 17.03
CA PHE A 124 14.88 -8.39 16.67
C PHE A 124 14.76 -7.16 17.58
N GLU A 125 14.86 -7.34 18.90
CA GLU A 125 14.80 -6.24 19.86
C GLU A 125 16.01 -5.29 19.74
N ASP A 126 17.20 -5.82 19.42
CA ASP A 126 18.39 -5.02 19.18
C ASP A 126 18.21 -4.14 17.92
N CYS A 127 17.81 -4.72 16.79
CA CYS A 127 17.51 -3.96 15.55
C CYS A 127 16.39 -2.93 15.78
N LYS A 128 15.34 -3.29 16.51
CA LYS A 128 14.23 -2.38 16.85
C LYS A 128 14.73 -1.17 17.66
N ARG A 129 15.65 -1.40 18.61
CA ARG A 129 16.26 -0.36 19.44
C ARG A 129 17.12 0.57 18.60
N GLU A 130 17.95 0.04 17.71
CA GLU A 130 18.77 0.81 16.79
C GLU A 130 17.94 1.69 15.84
N LEU A 131 16.77 1.20 15.42
CA LEU A 131 15.82 1.98 14.64
C LEU A 131 15.04 3.04 15.44
N GLY A 132 15.19 3.05 16.79
CA GLY A 132 14.48 3.95 17.68
C GLY A 132 12.99 3.64 17.82
N ILE A 133 12.56 2.40 17.56
CA ILE A 133 11.17 1.98 17.65
C ILE A 133 10.85 1.57 19.09
N ARG A 134 10.03 2.37 19.79
CA ARG A 134 9.65 2.11 21.20
C ARG A 134 8.41 1.24 21.34
N ARG A 135 7.58 1.15 20.30
CA ARG A 135 6.33 0.38 20.34
C ARG A 135 6.64 -1.12 20.38
N SER A 136 5.83 -1.87 21.13
CA SER A 136 5.87 -3.33 21.08
C SER A 136 5.42 -3.81 19.70
N ILE A 137 6.26 -4.63 19.07
CA ILE A 137 6.00 -5.32 17.81
C ILE A 137 6.22 -6.80 18.09
N GLU A 138 5.23 -7.61 17.74
CA GLU A 138 5.31 -9.05 17.89
C GLU A 138 6.16 -9.63 16.74
N VAL A 139 7.03 -10.59 17.03
CA VAL A 139 7.79 -11.34 16.01
C VAL A 139 7.42 -12.81 16.10
N LEU A 140 6.95 -13.36 14.98
CA LEU A 140 6.46 -14.74 14.88
C LEU A 140 7.16 -15.48 13.74
N GLN A 141 7.27 -16.80 13.89
CA GLN A 141 7.72 -17.70 12.83
C GLN A 141 6.59 -18.60 12.37
N GLY A 142 6.62 -18.98 11.09
CA GLY A 142 5.60 -19.87 10.53
C GLY A 142 6.12 -20.67 9.35
N TYR A 143 5.78 -21.96 9.28
CA TYR A 143 6.20 -22.87 8.20
C TYR A 143 5.68 -22.45 6.81
N ARG A 144 4.59 -21.69 6.76
CA ARG A 144 4.02 -21.17 5.51
C ARG A 144 4.55 -19.79 5.15
N ILE A 145 5.28 -19.17 6.06
CA ILE A 145 5.94 -17.89 5.83
C ILE A 145 7.28 -18.20 5.16
N GLN A 146 7.39 -17.81 3.93
CA GLN A 146 8.57 -18.11 3.11
C GLN A 146 9.43 -16.87 2.88
N ILE A 147 8.83 -15.68 3.03
CA ILE A 147 9.52 -14.38 2.96
C ILE A 147 9.14 -13.60 4.20
N PRO A 148 10.09 -12.90 4.85
CA PRO A 148 9.77 -11.95 5.89
C PRO A 148 8.68 -10.97 5.44
N MET A 149 7.76 -10.64 6.33
CA MET A 149 6.68 -9.70 6.06
C MET A 149 6.21 -9.01 7.32
N THR A 150 5.83 -7.75 7.22
CA THR A 150 5.22 -6.98 8.30
C THR A 150 3.73 -6.78 8.04
N ALA A 151 2.89 -7.03 9.04
CA ALA A 151 1.44 -6.81 8.94
C ALA A 151 0.86 -6.25 10.24
N GLY A 152 -0.36 -5.66 10.13
CA GLY A 152 -1.12 -5.13 11.25
C GLY A 152 -0.82 -3.67 11.57
N ILE A 153 -1.86 -2.82 11.57
CA ILE A 153 -1.76 -1.38 11.93
C ILE A 153 -1.81 -1.20 13.46
N LEU A 154 -2.82 -1.79 14.09
CA LEU A 154 -3.06 -1.60 15.52
C LEU A 154 -2.18 -2.52 16.38
N LYS A 155 -1.98 -3.75 15.95
CA LYS A 155 -1.11 -4.75 16.57
C LYS A 155 -0.10 -5.22 15.53
N PRO A 156 1.00 -4.46 15.34
CA PRO A 156 2.00 -4.80 14.33
C PRO A 156 2.71 -6.10 14.68
N CYS A 157 2.92 -6.91 13.66
CA CYS A 157 3.58 -8.19 13.76
C CYS A 157 4.53 -8.37 12.57
N VAL A 158 5.74 -8.84 12.84
CA VAL A 158 6.71 -9.25 11.83
C VAL A 158 6.70 -10.78 11.77
N PHE A 159 6.51 -11.30 10.57
CA PHE A 159 6.53 -12.73 10.31
C PHE A 159 7.86 -13.10 9.67
N LEU A 160 8.48 -14.15 10.17
CA LEU A 160 9.74 -14.69 9.67
C LEU A 160 9.55 -16.16 9.25
N PRO A 161 10.26 -16.62 8.23
CA PRO A 161 10.32 -18.06 7.90
C PRO A 161 10.98 -18.84 9.01
N VAL A 162 10.69 -20.14 9.05
CA VAL A 162 11.27 -21.06 10.05
C VAL A 162 12.70 -21.49 9.69
N GLU A 163 13.12 -21.22 8.46
CA GLU A 163 14.47 -21.56 7.98
C GLU A 163 15.55 -20.89 8.83
N ASP A 164 16.62 -21.64 9.10
CA ASP A 164 17.80 -21.10 9.76
C ASP A 164 18.52 -20.14 8.82
N MET A 165 18.58 -18.88 9.22
CA MET A 165 19.30 -17.81 8.54
C MET A 165 20.58 -17.49 9.32
N GLU A 166 21.62 -17.12 8.61
CA GLU A 166 22.79 -16.50 9.25
C GLU A 166 22.38 -15.21 9.96
N GLU A 167 23.05 -14.88 11.06
CA GLU A 167 22.70 -13.71 11.88
C GLU A 167 22.65 -12.41 11.05
N GLU A 168 23.59 -12.23 10.11
CA GLU A 168 23.63 -11.06 9.24
C GLU A 168 22.46 -11.02 8.24
N GLN A 169 22.08 -12.18 7.70
CA GLN A 169 20.91 -12.28 6.82
C GLN A 169 19.64 -11.94 7.60
N LEU A 170 19.52 -12.49 8.80
CA LEU A 170 18.38 -12.22 9.69
C LEU A 170 18.29 -10.73 10.05
N LYS A 171 19.39 -10.09 10.43
CA LYS A 171 19.44 -8.64 10.68
C LYS A 171 19.01 -7.82 9.47
N THR A 172 19.52 -8.18 8.29
CA THR A 172 19.17 -7.51 7.03
C THR A 172 17.66 -7.52 6.79
N CYS A 173 17.01 -8.69 6.96
CA CYS A 173 15.58 -8.83 6.81
C CYS A 173 14.80 -8.04 7.86
N ILE A 174 15.23 -8.12 9.12
CA ILE A 174 14.59 -7.40 10.22
C ILE A 174 14.67 -5.89 10.01
N TYR A 175 15.81 -5.34 9.58
CA TYR A 175 15.93 -3.91 9.28
C TYR A 175 15.00 -3.48 8.15
N HIS A 176 14.89 -4.29 7.09
CA HIS A 176 13.97 -4.02 5.99
C HIS A 176 12.52 -3.97 6.49
N GLU A 177 12.06 -5.00 7.19
CA GLU A 177 10.69 -5.11 7.69
C GLU A 177 10.34 -4.04 8.74
N LEU A 178 11.26 -3.76 9.66
CA LEU A 178 11.06 -2.70 10.65
C LEU A 178 11.08 -1.30 10.01
N THR A 179 11.74 -1.12 8.88
CA THR A 179 11.71 0.14 8.12
C THR A 179 10.33 0.38 7.54
N HIS A 180 9.66 -0.63 6.97
CA HIS A 180 8.25 -0.52 6.53
C HIS A 180 7.34 -0.08 7.68
N TYR A 181 7.52 -0.67 8.86
CA TYR A 181 6.78 -0.24 10.04
C TYR A 181 7.06 1.23 10.40
N LYS A 182 8.33 1.62 10.47
CA LYS A 182 8.76 2.99 10.85
C LYS A 182 8.22 4.07 9.89
N LYS A 183 8.08 3.72 8.60
CA LYS A 183 7.54 4.60 7.55
C LYS A 183 6.02 4.59 7.45
N HIS A 184 5.35 3.79 8.27
CA HIS A 184 3.90 3.60 8.21
C HIS A 184 3.41 3.04 6.86
N ASP A 185 4.21 2.24 6.16
CA ASP A 185 3.87 1.70 4.84
C ASP A 185 2.63 0.82 4.89
N ILE A 186 2.43 0.08 5.98
CA ILE A 186 1.20 -0.71 6.20
C ILE A 186 -0.04 0.19 6.16
N PHE A 187 0.01 1.34 6.83
CA PHE A 187 -1.11 2.30 6.80
C PHE A 187 -1.35 2.84 5.39
N TRP A 188 -0.30 3.25 4.68
CA TRP A 188 -0.42 3.75 3.31
C TRP A 188 -0.94 2.68 2.34
N ASN A 189 -0.57 1.42 2.53
CA ASN A 189 -1.10 0.30 1.75
C ASN A 189 -2.60 0.09 1.98
N TYR A 190 -3.10 0.23 3.22
CA TYR A 190 -4.54 0.19 3.48
C TYR A 190 -5.28 1.36 2.81
N ILE A 191 -4.73 2.57 2.88
CA ILE A 191 -5.28 3.73 2.16
C ILE A 191 -5.32 3.45 0.66
N ALA A 192 -4.24 2.96 0.08
CA ALA A 192 -4.17 2.62 -1.34
C ALA A 192 -5.17 1.50 -1.72
N CYS A 193 -5.35 0.49 -0.89
CA CYS A 193 -6.34 -0.56 -1.11
C CYS A 193 -7.78 -0.03 -1.09
N LEU A 194 -8.12 0.84 -0.13
CA LEU A 194 -9.43 1.49 -0.09
C LEU A 194 -9.68 2.34 -1.34
N MET A 195 -8.65 3.07 -1.80
CA MET A 195 -8.71 3.82 -3.04
C MET A 195 -9.04 2.90 -4.23
N VAL A 196 -8.37 1.73 -4.33
CA VAL A 196 -8.68 0.73 -5.37
C VAL A 196 -10.11 0.22 -5.25
N CYS A 197 -10.64 0.06 -4.04
CA CYS A 197 -12.02 -0.38 -3.83
C CYS A 197 -13.04 0.68 -4.30
N ILE A 198 -12.80 1.95 -4.00
CA ILE A 198 -13.70 3.05 -4.37
C ILE A 198 -13.64 3.33 -5.88
N HIS A 199 -12.43 3.33 -6.46
CA HIS A 199 -12.18 3.66 -7.86
C HIS A 199 -11.89 2.43 -8.72
N TRP A 200 -12.48 1.29 -8.39
CA TRP A 200 -12.23 -0.01 -9.04
C TRP A 200 -12.37 0.01 -10.56
N TYR A 201 -13.20 0.91 -11.09
CA TYR A 201 -13.45 1.14 -12.51
C TYR A 201 -12.38 2.00 -13.20
N CYS A 202 -11.49 2.65 -12.45
CA CYS A 202 -10.44 3.50 -13.01
C CYS A 202 -9.25 2.65 -13.51
N PRO A 203 -8.85 2.74 -14.79
CA PRO A 203 -7.77 1.93 -15.33
C PRO A 203 -6.41 2.25 -14.72
N TRP A 204 -6.20 3.50 -14.28
CA TRP A 204 -4.92 3.96 -13.71
C TRP A 204 -4.72 3.59 -12.26
N ILE A 205 -5.79 3.29 -11.52
CA ILE A 205 -5.74 3.14 -10.07
C ILE A 205 -4.77 2.04 -9.62
N ARG A 206 -4.77 0.91 -10.32
CA ARG A 206 -3.84 -0.20 -10.05
C ARG A 206 -2.39 0.17 -10.34
N THR A 207 -2.17 1.04 -11.35
CA THR A 207 -0.83 1.53 -11.67
C THR A 207 -0.33 2.49 -10.60
N VAL A 208 -1.20 3.38 -10.09
CA VAL A 208 -0.89 4.27 -8.96
C VAL A 208 -0.51 3.44 -7.74
N PHE A 209 -1.32 2.43 -7.40
CA PHE A 209 -1.05 1.52 -6.28
C PHE A 209 0.31 0.84 -6.42
N ARG A 210 0.57 0.21 -7.58
CA ARG A 210 1.85 -0.47 -7.84
C ARG A 210 3.05 0.47 -7.77
N LYS A 211 2.91 1.70 -8.29
CA LYS A 211 4.00 2.70 -8.21
C LYS A 211 4.26 3.17 -6.78
N ASN A 212 3.21 3.32 -5.97
CA ASN A 212 3.38 3.62 -4.56
C ASN A 212 4.14 2.50 -3.82
N ASP A 213 3.80 1.25 -4.09
CA ASP A 213 4.47 0.08 -3.52
C ASP A 213 5.94 0.00 -3.97
N GLU A 214 6.22 0.11 -5.29
CA GLU A 214 7.58 0.12 -5.84
C GLU A 214 8.47 1.18 -5.18
N TRP A 215 7.98 2.40 -4.99
CA TRP A 215 8.79 3.47 -4.38
C TRP A 215 8.95 3.30 -2.87
N SER A 216 7.97 2.74 -2.20
CA SER A 216 8.09 2.36 -0.81
C SER A 216 9.20 1.33 -0.60
N GLU A 217 9.25 0.29 -1.45
CA GLU A 217 10.33 -0.72 -1.45
C GLU A 217 11.71 -0.06 -1.65
N VAL A 218 11.87 0.78 -2.69
CA VAL A 218 13.15 1.47 -2.95
C VAL A 218 13.65 2.25 -1.73
N ILE A 219 12.75 2.92 -1.01
CA ILE A 219 13.15 3.70 0.18
C ILE A 219 13.45 2.78 1.36
N CYS A 220 12.73 1.66 1.50
CA CYS A 220 13.04 0.67 2.54
C CYS A 220 14.39 0.02 2.30
N ASP A 221 14.70 -0.35 1.04
CA ASP A 221 16.01 -0.87 0.65
C ASP A 221 17.14 0.12 0.98
N LEU A 222 17.01 1.37 0.53
CA LEU A 222 18.00 2.42 0.80
C LEU A 222 18.20 2.67 2.30
N SER A 223 17.13 2.59 3.08
CA SER A 223 17.19 2.77 4.53
C SER A 223 17.86 1.58 5.21
N ALA A 224 17.49 0.35 4.83
CA ALA A 224 18.06 -0.88 5.37
C ALA A 224 19.57 -1.01 5.04
N ILE A 225 19.97 -0.62 3.83
CA ILE A 225 21.40 -0.55 3.43
C ILE A 225 22.18 0.35 4.40
N GLY A 226 21.60 1.46 4.84
CA GLY A 226 22.24 2.36 5.81
C GLY A 226 22.55 1.69 7.15
N TYR A 227 21.74 0.74 7.59
CA TYR A 227 21.95 -0.03 8.82
C TYR A 227 22.89 -1.24 8.62
N VAL A 228 22.78 -1.91 7.47
CA VAL A 228 23.67 -3.03 7.10
C VAL A 228 25.10 -2.57 6.79
N GLY A 229 25.26 -1.30 6.39
CA GLY A 229 26.56 -0.68 6.09
C GLY A 229 27.18 -1.08 4.76
N SER A 230 26.55 -1.98 3.97
CA SER A 230 27.06 -2.45 2.69
C SER A 230 25.92 -2.77 1.72
N ALA A 231 25.81 -2.02 0.64
CA ALA A 231 24.84 -2.28 -0.42
C ALA A 231 25.04 -3.66 -1.08
N LYS A 232 26.30 -4.05 -1.31
CA LYS A 232 26.62 -5.35 -1.90
C LYS A 232 26.07 -6.49 -1.02
N ARG A 233 26.36 -6.46 0.29
CA ARG A 233 25.89 -7.46 1.25
C ARG A 233 24.35 -7.50 1.29
N TYR A 234 23.71 -6.35 1.39
CA TYR A 234 22.26 -6.23 1.37
C TYR A 234 21.65 -6.90 0.16
N PHE A 235 22.06 -6.52 -1.05
CA PHE A 235 21.49 -7.08 -2.28
C PHE A 235 21.82 -8.56 -2.47
N THR A 236 23.00 -9.03 -2.05
CA THR A 236 23.31 -10.47 -2.06
C THR A 236 22.32 -11.24 -1.19
N THR A 237 22.08 -10.78 0.05
CA THR A 237 21.13 -11.42 0.97
C THR A 237 19.71 -11.45 0.39
N ILE A 238 19.21 -10.31 -0.11
CA ILE A 238 17.87 -10.24 -0.69
C ILE A 238 17.75 -11.13 -1.93
N PHE A 239 18.80 -11.19 -2.76
CA PHE A 239 18.82 -12.04 -3.94
C PHE A 239 18.79 -13.52 -3.60
N GLU A 240 19.61 -13.99 -2.66
CA GLU A 240 19.62 -15.38 -2.16
C GLU A 240 18.25 -15.78 -1.61
N MET A 241 17.63 -14.92 -0.80
CA MET A 241 16.29 -15.15 -0.30
C MET A 241 15.25 -15.20 -1.43
N SER A 242 15.37 -14.34 -2.44
CA SER A 242 14.46 -14.33 -3.57
C SER A 242 14.60 -15.59 -4.44
N GLN A 243 15.81 -16.14 -4.57
CA GLN A 243 16.04 -17.41 -5.29
C GLN A 243 15.39 -18.59 -4.56
N LYS A 244 15.56 -18.68 -3.24
CA LYS A 244 14.88 -19.69 -2.41
C LYS A 244 13.36 -19.59 -2.53
N SER A 245 12.86 -18.38 -2.82
CA SER A 245 11.44 -18.07 -2.93
C SER A 245 10.88 -18.05 -4.36
N GLN A 246 11.58 -18.54 -5.37
CA GLN A 246 11.14 -18.45 -6.78
C GLN A 246 9.76 -19.06 -7.10
N GLY A 247 9.18 -19.87 -6.18
CA GLY A 247 7.76 -20.23 -6.23
C GLY A 247 6.78 -19.17 -5.70
N ILE A 248 7.25 -18.03 -5.17
CA ILE A 248 6.54 -17.19 -4.19
C ILE A 248 6.33 -15.74 -4.62
N LYS A 249 6.97 -15.25 -5.68
CA LYS A 249 6.53 -13.99 -6.33
C LYS A 249 5.02 -13.98 -6.59
N ALA A 250 4.43 -15.16 -6.79
CA ALA A 250 2.99 -15.36 -6.83
C ALA A 250 2.28 -15.03 -5.50
N TYR A 251 2.91 -15.24 -4.33
CA TYR A 251 2.24 -15.05 -3.04
C TYR A 251 2.23 -13.58 -2.61
N ARG A 252 3.32 -12.84 -2.77
CA ARG A 252 3.35 -11.38 -2.49
C ARG A 252 2.50 -10.63 -3.51
N ALA A 253 2.56 -11.00 -4.79
CA ALA A 253 1.66 -10.50 -5.82
C ALA A 253 0.21 -10.98 -5.58
N ALA A 254 -0.03 -12.21 -5.17
CA ALA A 254 -1.35 -12.71 -4.75
C ALA A 254 -1.79 -12.09 -3.42
N CYS A 255 -0.86 -11.58 -2.65
CA CYS A 255 -1.17 -10.72 -1.52
C CYS A 255 -1.46 -9.26 -1.91
N LEU A 256 -1.21 -8.80 -3.13
CA LEU A 256 -1.47 -7.44 -3.59
C LEU A 256 -2.58 -7.34 -4.66
N PHE A 257 -3.12 -8.46 -5.17
CA PHE A 257 -4.20 -8.47 -6.19
C PHE A 257 -5.28 -9.50 -5.90
#